data_96fc758f3431ab251a7917d9f7679c55
#
_entry.id   96fc758f3431ab251a7917d9f7679c55
#
_cell.length_a   1.000
_cell.length_b   1.000
_cell.length_c   1.000
_cell.angle_alpha   90.00
_cell.angle_beta   90.00
_cell.angle_gamma   90.00
#
_symmetry.space_group_name_H-M   'P 1'
#
loop_
_entity.id
_entity.type
_entity.pdbx_description
1 polymer ?
#
loop_
_entity_poly.entity_id
_entity_poly.type
_entity_poly.pdbx_seq_one_letter_code
_entity_poly.pdbx_strand_id
1 'polypeptide(L)'
;FPFWNIHSTRFLYAPAFDFDVVDGAEKYRYTLKHENGEELVFESECPSDNLSPVWSDLAPGNVKLSVEGVNGAGEIIGRAGEREFFRAYPFVAKGDAPARSYREAALKACLYVHNMPAVQHWKESKTPDMSYPYNAYVCKIIGATVRTECLLAKELPHMRDEALSIARNAAG
;
A
#
# COMPACT_ATOMS: atom_id res chain seq x y z
N PHE A 1 3.67 10.76 -10.88
CA PHE A 1 2.72 11.28 -9.88
C PHE A 1 2.16 10.12 -9.08
N PRO A 2 2.38 10.05 -7.78
CA PRO A 2 1.55 9.19 -6.96
C PRO A 2 0.17 9.86 -6.86
N PHE A 3 -0.70 9.51 -7.76
CA PHE A 3 -2.05 10.06 -7.91
C PHE A 3 -2.85 10.16 -6.60
N TRP A 4 -2.71 9.17 -5.72
CA TRP A 4 -3.40 9.16 -4.42
C TRP A 4 -2.92 10.24 -3.44
N ASN A 5 -1.70 10.75 -3.58
CA ASN A 5 -1.19 11.77 -2.67
C ASN A 5 -1.83 13.15 -2.88
N ILE A 6 -2.48 13.37 -4.01
CA ILE A 6 -3.24 14.61 -4.26
C ILE A 6 -4.43 14.71 -3.30
N HIS A 7 -5.06 13.58 -3.00
CA HIS A 7 -6.29 13.53 -2.19
C HIS A 7 -6.06 13.02 -0.77
N SER A 8 -4.93 12.32 -0.54
CA SER A 8 -4.64 11.76 0.78
C SER A 8 -4.13 12.85 1.72
N THR A 9 -4.71 12.90 2.90
CA THR A 9 -4.32 13.83 3.97
C THR A 9 -3.73 13.12 5.18
N ARG A 10 -3.60 11.79 5.13
CA ARG A 10 -3.13 10.98 6.26
C ARG A 10 -2.18 9.89 5.76
N PHE A 11 -0.98 9.82 6.38
CA PHE A 11 0.08 8.91 5.95
C PHE A 11 0.66 8.12 7.12
N LEU A 12 0.81 6.82 6.93
CA LEU A 12 1.51 5.92 7.85
C LEU A 12 2.99 5.79 7.48
N TYR A 13 3.29 5.82 6.20
CA TYR A 13 4.64 5.75 5.61
C TYR A 13 4.97 7.06 4.93
N ALA A 14 6.27 7.34 4.75
CA ALA A 14 6.75 8.55 4.11
C ALA A 14 6.09 8.75 2.72
N PRO A 15 5.29 9.79 2.53
CA PRO A 15 4.74 10.09 1.21
C PRO A 15 5.78 10.76 0.31
N ALA A 16 5.58 10.65 -0.98
CA ALA A 16 6.20 11.52 -1.97
C ALA A 16 5.18 12.58 -2.41
N PHE A 17 5.64 13.80 -2.57
CA PHE A 17 4.84 14.91 -3.09
C PHE A 17 5.50 15.52 -4.32
N ASP A 18 4.68 16.18 -5.10
CA ASP A 18 5.09 16.85 -6.32
C ASP A 18 4.66 18.31 -6.25
N PHE A 19 5.62 19.22 -6.43
CA PHE A 19 5.42 20.66 -6.37
C PHE A 19 5.91 21.34 -7.64
N ASP A 20 5.57 22.61 -7.81
CA ASP A 20 5.93 23.37 -8.98
C ASP A 20 7.45 23.67 -9.03
N VAL A 21 7.97 23.72 -10.24
CA VAL A 21 9.35 24.14 -10.46
C VAL A 21 9.47 25.66 -10.22
N VAL A 22 10.52 26.06 -9.54
CA VAL A 22 10.88 27.47 -9.35
C VAL A 22 12.02 27.82 -10.29
N ASP A 23 11.81 28.77 -11.20
CA ASP A 23 12.81 29.18 -12.19
C ASP A 23 14.09 29.68 -11.50
N GLY A 24 15.23 29.14 -11.91
CA GLY A 24 16.52 29.47 -11.33
C GLY A 24 16.87 28.76 -10.03
N ALA A 25 16.00 27.89 -9.53
CA ALA A 25 16.33 27.06 -8.36
C ALA A 25 17.29 25.94 -8.75
N GLU A 26 18.35 25.76 -7.96
CA GLU A 26 19.27 24.64 -8.06
C GLU A 26 18.94 23.54 -7.07
N LYS A 27 18.25 23.89 -5.99
CA LYS A 27 17.79 22.99 -4.94
C LYS A 27 16.43 23.42 -4.40
N TYR A 28 15.81 22.53 -3.67
CA TYR A 28 14.55 22.76 -2.97
C TYR A 28 14.71 22.45 -1.50
N ARG A 29 14.32 23.42 -0.67
CA ARG A 29 14.30 23.28 0.78
C ARG A 29 12.90 22.85 1.23
N TYR A 30 12.83 21.69 1.85
CA TYR A 30 11.63 21.12 2.44
C TYR A 30 11.62 21.42 3.93
N THR A 31 10.64 22.17 4.39
CA THR A 31 10.46 22.52 5.81
C THR A 31 9.16 21.93 6.31
N LEU A 32 9.25 21.03 7.30
CA LEU A 32 8.12 20.40 7.95
C LEU A 32 7.95 21.03 9.34
N LYS A 33 6.80 21.67 9.57
CA LYS A 33 6.42 22.23 10.88
C LYS A 33 5.34 21.34 11.50
N HIS A 34 5.68 20.71 12.61
CA HIS A 34 4.76 19.90 13.37
C HIS A 34 3.91 20.77 14.32
N GLU A 35 2.70 20.32 14.65
CA GLU A 35 1.78 21.03 15.56
C GLU A 35 2.33 21.26 16.98
N ASN A 36 3.31 20.45 17.41
CA ASN A 36 4.00 20.63 18.70
C ASN A 36 5.09 21.73 18.67
N GLY A 37 5.33 22.36 17.51
CA GLY A 37 6.33 23.40 17.31
C GLY A 37 7.68 22.89 16.81
N GLU A 38 7.90 21.59 16.68
CA GLU A 38 9.13 21.04 16.07
C GLU A 38 9.19 21.35 14.59
N GLU A 39 10.39 21.61 14.10
CA GLU A 39 10.67 21.86 12.70
C GLU A 39 11.77 20.92 12.21
N LEU A 40 11.51 20.23 11.08
CA LEU A 40 12.50 19.41 10.39
C LEU A 40 12.72 19.97 8.99
N VAL A 41 13.99 19.98 8.57
CA VAL A 41 14.39 20.55 7.27
C VAL A 41 15.31 19.58 6.55
N PHE A 42 15.11 19.43 5.25
CA PHE A 42 16.07 18.77 4.34
C PHE A 42 16.07 19.46 2.98
N GLU A 43 17.09 19.20 2.18
CA GLU A 43 17.23 19.72 0.82
C GLU A 43 17.15 18.57 -0.20
N SER A 44 16.58 18.84 -1.37
CA SER A 44 16.52 17.97 -2.52
C SER A 44 16.89 18.72 -3.80
N GLU A 45 17.36 18.02 -4.80
CA GLU A 45 17.63 18.59 -6.14
C GLU A 45 16.34 18.76 -6.97
N CYS A 46 15.22 18.19 -6.51
CA CYS A 46 13.94 18.20 -7.23
C CYS A 46 12.82 18.79 -6.36
N PRO A 47 11.82 19.45 -6.99
CA PRO A 47 10.59 19.84 -6.29
C PRO A 47 9.68 18.63 -6.00
N SER A 48 9.97 17.47 -6.59
CA SER A 48 9.21 16.22 -6.42
C SER A 48 10.08 15.22 -5.66
N ASP A 49 9.82 15.02 -4.39
CA ASP A 49 10.59 14.10 -3.56
C ASP A 49 9.72 13.48 -2.46
N ASN A 50 10.29 12.48 -1.79
CA ASN A 50 9.68 11.79 -0.66
C ASN A 50 10.22 12.31 0.68
N LEU A 51 9.43 12.14 1.72
CA LEU A 51 9.79 12.61 3.08
C LEU A 51 10.61 11.58 3.88
N SER A 52 11.15 10.54 3.25
CA SER A 52 11.96 9.51 3.95
C SER A 52 13.13 10.06 4.74
N PRO A 53 13.87 11.12 4.28
CA PRO A 53 15.00 11.62 5.03
C PRO A 53 14.69 12.06 6.46
N VAL A 54 13.49 12.55 6.71
CA VAL A 54 13.06 13.09 8.01
C VAL A 54 11.90 12.32 8.66
N TRP A 55 11.41 11.28 8.00
CA TRP A 55 10.19 10.61 8.44
C TRP A 55 10.32 9.89 9.77
N SER A 56 11.48 9.33 10.10
CA SER A 56 11.72 8.68 11.39
C SER A 56 11.60 9.65 12.56
N ASP A 57 12.05 10.88 12.35
CA ASP A 57 12.18 11.89 13.39
C ASP A 57 10.91 12.76 13.54
N LEU A 58 10.05 12.74 12.53
CA LEU A 58 8.77 13.44 12.56
C LEU A 58 7.80 12.76 13.53
N ALA A 59 7.27 13.46 14.52
CA ALA A 59 6.28 12.92 15.44
C ALA A 59 4.92 12.66 14.74
N PRO A 60 4.07 11.71 15.21
CA PRO A 60 2.68 11.60 14.76
C PRO A 60 1.88 12.85 15.12
N GLY A 61 1.07 13.35 14.19
CA GLY A 61 0.29 14.57 14.38
C GLY A 61 0.09 15.35 13.09
N ASN A 62 -0.43 16.57 13.21
CA ASN A 62 -0.60 17.48 12.07
C ASN A 62 0.72 18.13 11.69
N VAL A 63 0.99 18.15 10.42
CA VAL A 63 2.23 18.66 9.82
C VAL A 63 1.90 19.61 8.68
N LYS A 64 2.56 20.77 8.66
CA LYS A 64 2.58 21.66 7.53
C LYS A 64 3.94 21.57 6.85
N LEU A 65 3.95 21.14 5.59
CA LEU A 65 5.11 21.12 4.71
C LEU A 65 5.10 22.37 3.83
N SER A 66 6.23 23.05 3.74
CA SER A 66 6.51 24.07 2.72
C SER A 66 7.75 23.69 1.93
N VAL A 67 7.72 23.98 0.62
CA VAL A 67 8.85 23.71 -0.28
C VAL A 67 9.20 25.00 -1.00
N GLU A 68 10.47 25.38 -0.94
CA GLU A 68 11.01 26.64 -1.46
C GLU A 68 12.21 26.35 -2.37
N GLY A 69 12.26 27.04 -3.53
CA GLY A 69 13.40 26.99 -4.43
C GLY A 69 14.57 27.82 -3.91
N VAL A 70 15.77 27.25 -3.97
CA VAL A 70 17.02 27.84 -3.48
C VAL A 70 18.01 27.94 -4.66
N ASN A 71 18.63 29.11 -4.84
CA ASN A 71 19.65 29.34 -5.88
C ASN A 71 21.03 28.83 -5.44
N GLY A 72 22.01 28.92 -6.34
CA GLY A 72 23.40 28.51 -6.07
C GLY A 72 24.12 29.33 -4.97
N ALA A 73 23.59 30.48 -4.59
CA ALA A 73 24.06 31.26 -3.46
C ALA A 73 23.44 30.87 -2.11
N GLY A 74 22.50 29.92 -2.11
CA GLY A 74 21.77 29.48 -0.92
C GLY A 74 20.58 30.35 -0.54
N GLU A 75 20.18 31.29 -1.41
CA GLU A 75 19.06 32.19 -1.17
C GLU A 75 17.75 31.58 -1.65
N ILE A 76 16.68 31.78 -0.89
CA ILE A 76 15.31 31.41 -1.29
C ILE A 76 14.86 32.39 -2.37
N ILE A 77 14.52 31.88 -3.55
CA ILE A 77 14.13 32.68 -4.72
C ILE A 77 12.66 32.51 -5.11
N GLY A 78 11.96 31.58 -4.52
CA GLY A 78 10.56 31.36 -4.77
C GLY A 78 9.97 30.20 -3.96
N ARG A 79 8.65 30.11 -3.99
CA ARG A 79 7.90 29.04 -3.33
C ARG A 79 7.42 28.02 -4.36
N ALA A 80 7.80 26.76 -4.18
CA ALA A 80 7.32 25.65 -5.00
C ALA A 80 5.91 25.20 -4.60
N GLY A 81 5.59 25.23 -3.29
CA GLY A 81 4.27 24.89 -2.80
C GLY A 81 4.20 24.58 -1.31
N GLU A 82 3.01 24.19 -0.87
CA GLU A 82 2.78 23.74 0.51
C GLU A 82 1.77 22.60 0.56
N ARG A 83 1.83 21.83 1.65
CA ARG A 83 0.90 20.73 1.92
C ARG A 83 0.67 20.58 3.41
N GLU A 84 -0.58 20.36 3.80
CA GLU A 84 -0.93 19.95 5.15
C GLU A 84 -1.34 18.49 5.16
N PHE A 85 -0.85 17.74 6.14
CA PHE A 85 -1.18 16.34 6.31
C PHE A 85 -1.05 15.90 7.76
N PHE A 86 -1.62 14.74 8.06
CA PHE A 86 -1.49 14.09 9.37
C PHE A 86 -0.53 12.89 9.24
N ARG A 87 0.58 12.91 10.00
CA ARG A 87 1.37 11.70 10.20
C ARG A 87 0.64 10.78 11.15
N ALA A 88 0.23 9.60 10.66
CA ALA A 88 -0.45 8.61 11.46
C ALA A 88 0.50 7.94 12.46
N TYR A 89 -0.06 7.51 13.59
CA TYR A 89 0.68 6.69 14.53
C TYR A 89 1.11 5.39 13.84
N PRO A 90 2.35 4.93 14.07
CA PRO A 90 2.78 3.64 13.57
C PRO A 90 1.87 2.55 14.14
N PHE A 91 1.64 1.52 13.34
CA PHE A 91 0.91 0.35 13.84
C PHE A 91 1.74 -0.32 14.93
N VAL A 92 1.23 -0.27 16.12
CA VAL A 92 1.78 -1.01 17.25
C VAL A 92 0.75 -2.06 17.64
N ALA A 93 1.11 -3.32 17.53
CA ALA A 93 0.29 -4.40 18.05
C ALA A 93 0.18 -4.21 19.58
N LYS A 94 -0.98 -3.73 20.04
CA LYS A 94 -1.28 -3.62 21.46
C LYS A 94 -2.07 -4.86 21.87
N GLY A 95 -1.62 -5.55 22.89
CA GLY A 95 -2.30 -6.70 23.45
C GLY A 95 -1.45 -7.95 23.49
N ASP A 96 -2.04 -9.01 23.98
CA ASP A 96 -1.44 -10.34 24.02
C ASP A 96 -1.10 -10.81 22.60
N ALA A 97 -0.16 -11.76 22.51
CA ALA A 97 0.18 -12.39 21.26
C ALA A 97 -1.09 -12.85 20.53
N PRO A 98 -1.19 -12.67 19.20
CA PRO A 98 -2.38 -13.07 18.46
C PRO A 98 -2.69 -14.54 18.73
N ALA A 99 -3.97 -14.89 18.87
CA ALA A 99 -4.45 -16.22 19.17
C ALA A 99 -3.99 -17.28 18.13
N ARG A 100 -3.45 -16.82 16.99
CA ARG A 100 -2.88 -17.66 15.93
C ARG A 100 -1.82 -16.88 15.14
N SER A 101 -0.88 -17.59 14.55
CA SER A 101 0.11 -17.01 13.64
C SER A 101 -0.54 -16.49 12.36
N TYR A 102 0.14 -15.55 11.66
CA TYR A 102 -0.31 -15.08 10.34
C TYR A 102 -0.44 -16.22 9.32
N ARG A 103 0.45 -17.22 9.39
CA ARG A 103 0.38 -18.41 8.53
C ARG A 103 -0.89 -19.22 8.77
N GLU A 104 -1.23 -19.49 10.02
CA GLU A 104 -2.47 -20.18 10.38
C GLU A 104 -3.72 -19.41 9.94
N ALA A 105 -3.71 -18.10 10.14
CA ALA A 105 -4.79 -17.23 9.69
C ALA A 105 -4.95 -17.26 8.16
N ALA A 106 -3.84 -17.18 7.43
CA ALA A 106 -3.83 -17.25 5.97
C ALA A 106 -4.33 -18.60 5.45
N LEU A 107 -3.83 -19.71 6.01
CA LEU A 107 -4.30 -21.05 5.63
C LEU A 107 -5.77 -21.25 5.92
N LYS A 108 -6.26 -20.75 7.06
CA LYS A 108 -7.69 -20.81 7.39
C LYS A 108 -8.55 -20.01 6.40
N ALA A 109 -8.07 -18.85 5.97
CA ALA A 109 -8.74 -18.07 4.93
C ALA A 109 -8.74 -18.80 3.57
N CYS A 110 -7.63 -19.42 3.18
CA CYS A 110 -7.55 -20.22 1.97
C CYS A 110 -8.50 -21.43 2.02
N LEU A 111 -8.57 -22.13 3.14
CA LEU A 111 -9.52 -23.24 3.34
C LEU A 111 -10.97 -22.76 3.29
N TYR A 112 -11.27 -21.59 3.81
CA TYR A 112 -12.61 -21.00 3.68
C TYR A 112 -12.97 -20.78 2.21
N VAL A 113 -12.07 -20.19 1.43
CA VAL A 113 -12.27 -19.95 -0.01
C VAL A 113 -12.41 -21.29 -0.75
N HIS A 114 -11.53 -22.27 -0.49
CA HIS A 114 -11.59 -23.61 -1.07
C HIS A 114 -12.97 -24.28 -0.87
N ASN A 115 -13.55 -24.15 0.31
CA ASN A 115 -14.84 -24.75 0.63
C ASN A 115 -16.07 -23.95 0.12
N MET A 116 -15.87 -22.81 -0.56
CA MET A 116 -16.98 -22.08 -1.15
C MET A 116 -17.63 -22.89 -2.29
N PRO A 117 -18.97 -22.97 -2.37
CA PRO A 117 -19.64 -23.72 -3.44
C PRO A 117 -19.16 -23.34 -4.84
N ALA A 118 -18.96 -22.06 -5.11
CA ALA A 118 -18.46 -21.56 -6.38
C ALA A 118 -17.04 -22.05 -6.72
N VAL A 119 -16.19 -22.28 -5.72
CA VAL A 119 -14.86 -22.85 -5.91
C VAL A 119 -14.92 -24.36 -6.07
N GLN A 120 -15.74 -25.03 -5.28
CA GLN A 120 -15.96 -26.48 -5.39
C GLN A 120 -16.56 -26.89 -6.73
N HIS A 121 -17.33 -26.03 -7.37
CA HIS A 121 -17.84 -26.22 -8.73
C HIS A 121 -16.71 -26.52 -9.75
N TRP A 122 -15.52 -25.96 -9.57
CA TRP A 122 -14.35 -26.23 -10.42
C TRP A 122 -13.79 -27.64 -10.31
N LYS A 123 -14.26 -28.48 -9.39
CA LYS A 123 -13.91 -29.90 -9.37
C LYS A 123 -14.49 -30.64 -10.60
N GLU A 124 -15.66 -30.24 -11.06
CA GLU A 124 -16.43 -30.92 -12.07
C GLU A 124 -16.55 -30.13 -13.37
N SER A 125 -16.25 -28.86 -13.36
CA SER A 125 -16.45 -27.95 -14.49
C SER A 125 -15.19 -27.10 -14.77
N LYS A 126 -15.00 -26.78 -16.06
CA LYS A 126 -14.04 -25.79 -16.52
C LYS A 126 -14.66 -24.40 -16.75
N THR A 127 -15.93 -24.25 -16.47
CA THR A 127 -16.66 -22.99 -16.59
C THR A 127 -17.00 -22.45 -15.22
N PRO A 128 -17.03 -21.10 -15.03
CA PRO A 128 -17.46 -20.49 -13.78
C PRO A 128 -18.88 -20.92 -13.38
N ASP A 129 -19.13 -20.97 -12.08
CA ASP A 129 -20.49 -21.10 -11.57
C ASP A 129 -21.24 -19.77 -11.80
N MET A 130 -22.12 -19.78 -12.79
CA MET A 130 -22.87 -18.57 -13.20
C MET A 130 -23.96 -18.17 -12.20
N SER A 131 -24.25 -18.98 -11.19
CA SER A 131 -25.14 -18.61 -10.08
C SER A 131 -24.44 -17.72 -9.06
N TYR A 132 -23.12 -17.72 -9.04
CA TYR A 132 -22.33 -16.86 -8.17
C TYR A 132 -22.28 -15.43 -8.73
N PRO A 133 -22.62 -14.40 -7.95
CA PRO A 133 -22.60 -13.01 -8.44
C PRO A 133 -21.16 -12.52 -8.66
N TYR A 134 -20.62 -12.78 -9.83
CA TYR A 134 -19.36 -12.19 -10.27
C TYR A 134 -19.59 -10.72 -10.64
N ASN A 135 -19.65 -9.86 -9.63
CA ASN A 135 -19.87 -8.43 -9.83
C ASN A 135 -18.64 -7.78 -10.47
N ALA A 136 -18.37 -7.99 -11.72
CA ALA A 136 -17.48 -7.22 -12.58
C ALA A 136 -16.04 -7.72 -12.86
N TYR A 137 -15.44 -8.68 -12.17
CA TYR A 137 -14.05 -9.06 -12.45
C TYR A 137 -13.81 -10.57 -12.40
N VAL A 138 -14.46 -11.31 -13.28
CA VAL A 138 -14.35 -12.78 -13.37
C VAL A 138 -12.87 -13.22 -13.42
N CYS A 139 -12.05 -12.62 -14.27
CA CYS A 139 -10.62 -12.93 -14.37
C CYS A 139 -9.87 -12.77 -13.04
N LYS A 140 -10.22 -11.77 -12.24
CA LYS A 140 -9.60 -11.54 -10.94
C LYS A 140 -9.97 -12.61 -9.94
N ILE A 141 -11.22 -13.05 -9.95
CA ILE A 141 -11.73 -14.13 -9.08
C ILE A 141 -11.08 -15.46 -9.47
N ILE A 142 -11.04 -15.77 -10.76
CA ILE A 142 -10.36 -16.98 -11.28
C ILE A 142 -8.89 -16.97 -10.86
N GLY A 143 -8.17 -15.89 -11.10
CA GLY A 143 -6.76 -15.77 -10.73
C GLY A 143 -6.52 -15.90 -9.22
N ALA A 144 -7.41 -15.36 -8.39
CA ALA A 144 -7.34 -15.50 -6.93
C ALA A 144 -7.61 -16.96 -6.51
N THR A 145 -8.58 -17.64 -7.12
CA THR A 145 -8.89 -19.05 -6.88
C THR A 145 -7.69 -19.94 -7.23
N VAL A 146 -7.14 -19.81 -8.44
CA VAL A 146 -5.96 -20.57 -8.88
C VAL A 146 -4.80 -20.40 -7.91
N ARG A 147 -4.52 -19.16 -7.50
CA ARG A 147 -3.45 -18.87 -6.54
C ARG A 147 -3.70 -19.50 -5.18
N THR A 148 -4.92 -19.44 -4.68
CA THR A 148 -5.33 -20.03 -3.40
C THR A 148 -5.15 -21.55 -3.43
N GLU A 149 -5.63 -22.21 -4.47
CA GLU A 149 -5.52 -23.66 -4.61
C GLU A 149 -4.05 -24.12 -4.77
N CYS A 150 -3.25 -23.41 -5.53
CA CYS A 150 -1.80 -23.68 -5.62
C CYS A 150 -1.10 -23.53 -4.26
N LEU A 151 -1.49 -22.56 -3.43
CA LEU A 151 -0.96 -22.37 -2.10
C LEU A 151 -1.38 -23.55 -1.18
N LEU A 152 -2.64 -23.94 -1.19
CA LEU A 152 -3.12 -25.10 -0.42
C LEU A 152 -2.43 -26.40 -0.84
N ALA A 153 -2.25 -26.63 -2.14
CA ALA A 153 -1.52 -27.78 -2.66
C ALA A 153 -0.07 -27.85 -2.18
N LYS A 154 0.56 -26.68 -1.97
CA LYS A 154 1.94 -26.57 -1.43
C LYS A 154 1.98 -26.80 0.07
N GLU A 155 1.10 -26.16 0.80
CA GLU A 155 1.16 -26.11 2.27
C GLU A 155 0.48 -27.29 2.96
N LEU A 156 -0.48 -27.95 2.28
CA LEU A 156 -1.27 -29.07 2.78
C LEU A 156 -1.17 -30.26 1.83
N PRO A 157 -0.17 -31.16 2.01
CA PRO A 157 0.08 -32.27 1.09
C PRO A 157 -1.11 -33.20 0.87
N HIS A 158 -1.97 -33.37 1.88
CA HIS A 158 -3.18 -34.22 1.79
C HIS A 158 -4.27 -33.63 0.90
N MET A 159 -4.23 -32.34 0.58
CA MET A 159 -5.18 -31.67 -0.30
C MET A 159 -4.61 -31.43 -1.71
N ARG A 160 -3.36 -31.82 -1.95
CA ARG A 160 -2.61 -31.45 -3.14
C ARG A 160 -3.33 -31.77 -4.44
N ASP A 161 -3.77 -33.00 -4.59
CA ASP A 161 -4.35 -33.47 -5.86
C ASP A 161 -5.69 -32.79 -6.15
N GLU A 162 -6.52 -32.65 -5.12
CA GLU A 162 -7.80 -31.94 -5.21
C GLU A 162 -7.61 -30.45 -5.54
N ALA A 163 -6.77 -29.76 -4.79
CA ALA A 163 -6.50 -28.34 -5.00
C ALA A 163 -5.90 -28.08 -6.40
N LEU A 164 -4.96 -28.89 -6.85
CA LEU A 164 -4.41 -28.76 -8.20
C LEU A 164 -5.42 -29.08 -9.30
N SER A 165 -6.36 -29.99 -9.06
CA SER A 165 -7.45 -30.25 -10.00
C SER A 165 -8.35 -29.02 -10.17
N ILE A 166 -8.77 -28.43 -9.06
CA ILE A 166 -9.54 -27.18 -9.05
C ILE A 166 -8.77 -26.05 -9.76
N ALA A 167 -7.49 -25.87 -9.44
CA ALA A 167 -6.65 -24.83 -10.05
C ALA A 167 -6.55 -24.99 -11.56
N ARG A 168 -6.35 -26.21 -12.06
CA ARG A 168 -6.27 -26.51 -13.50
C ARG A 168 -7.59 -26.24 -14.21
N ASN A 169 -8.69 -26.67 -13.63
CA ASN A 169 -10.01 -26.45 -14.23
C ASN A 169 -10.38 -24.97 -14.24
N ALA A 170 -10.01 -24.22 -13.21
CA ALA A 170 -10.23 -22.78 -13.16
C ALA A 170 -9.35 -21.99 -14.13
N ALA A 171 -8.17 -22.50 -14.46
CA ALA A 171 -7.25 -21.85 -15.41
C ALA A 171 -7.64 -22.09 -16.89
N GLY A 172 -8.55 -23.02 -17.20
CA GLY A 172 -8.98 -23.40 -18.54
C GLY A 172 -8.23 -24.59 -19.08
#